data_67338330683ef14137f43ad2c708e686
#
_entry.id   67338330683ef14137f43ad2c708e686
#
_cell.length_a   1.000
_cell.length_b   1.000
_cell.length_c   1.000
_cell.angle_alpha   90.00
_cell.angle_beta   90.00
_cell.angle_gamma   90.00
#
_symmetry.space_group_name_H-M   'P 1'
#
loop_
_entity.id
_entity.type
_entity.pdbx_description
1 polymer ?
#
loop_
_entity_poly.entity_id
_entity_poly.type
_entity_poly.pdbx_seq_one_letter_code
_entity_poly.pdbx_strand_id
1 'polypeptide(L)'
;MIPTLLLLGATGDLARRYLFPALGALHLADRLPDGFRVVGAARGELDGNGLRRLAGDDLPADMLTYHPVDLADPSSLAAAVDGTHGPVAVYLALPPGVFATTIQSLAALDLAPESRIVVEKPFGDDFESARALNALLAHSGADGYRVDHVLGLETVQRLVAMRRNMPVVERFWNAGKVDRVEILWEETLGLEGRAGYFDRAGALKDVLQNHMLQLLALVGMELPRDSAELHERKLAVLRAARVAGTGRRARYTAGRLADGREVPDYADEDGVDPLRCTETYAEVALELQTTGWTGARFLMRAGKALARKRKLVVLLLQNGVELEIGIDGPEDIVLRVAAATGDALELRAPAPSDGLPAYAHVLLDVLAGTNELSVGAEEAERAWCVVAPVLAAWEAGTVPMEEYAAGSAGPS
;
A
#
# COMPACT_ATOMS: atom_id res chain seq x y z
N MET A 1 9.41 21.84 -7.05
CA MET A 1 9.48 20.37 -7.12
C MET A 1 10.94 19.93 -7.01
N ILE A 2 11.19 18.77 -6.42
CA ILE A 2 12.52 18.17 -6.28
C ILE A 2 13.06 17.78 -7.67
N PRO A 3 14.23 18.27 -8.07
CA PRO A 3 14.73 18.08 -9.45
C PRO A 3 15.49 16.77 -9.67
N THR A 4 15.81 16.04 -8.60
CA THR A 4 16.63 14.81 -8.71
C THR A 4 16.01 13.68 -7.90
N LEU A 5 15.87 12.51 -8.54
CA LEU A 5 15.54 11.25 -7.91
C LEU A 5 16.78 10.35 -7.84
N LEU A 6 17.28 10.05 -6.65
CA LEU A 6 18.26 8.99 -6.42
C LEU A 6 17.50 7.69 -6.15
N LEU A 7 17.59 6.74 -7.07
CA LEU A 7 16.88 5.46 -7.00
C LEU A 7 17.85 4.36 -6.54
N LEU A 8 17.86 4.06 -5.23
CA LEU A 8 18.62 2.96 -4.66
C LEU A 8 17.92 1.64 -4.93
N GLY A 9 18.61 0.70 -5.54
CA GLY A 9 18.03 -0.55 -6.03
C GLY A 9 17.48 -0.45 -7.45
N ALA A 10 18.04 0.41 -8.29
CA ALA A 10 17.60 0.67 -9.66
C ALA A 10 17.56 -0.58 -10.57
N THR A 11 18.28 -1.64 -10.23
CA THR A 11 18.27 -2.93 -10.96
C THR A 11 17.20 -3.90 -10.46
N GLY A 12 16.50 -3.54 -9.39
CA GLY A 12 15.51 -4.39 -8.73
C GLY A 12 14.15 -4.47 -9.46
N ASP A 13 13.32 -5.40 -9.02
CA ASP A 13 12.01 -5.67 -9.62
C ASP A 13 11.04 -4.49 -9.48
N LEU A 14 11.05 -3.82 -8.31
CA LEU A 14 10.22 -2.62 -8.06
C LEU A 14 10.56 -1.50 -9.04
N ALA A 15 11.85 -1.21 -9.23
CA ALA A 15 12.29 -0.18 -10.15
C ALA A 15 11.83 -0.48 -11.58
N ARG A 16 12.07 -1.71 -12.05
CA ARG A 16 11.79 -2.13 -13.42
C ARG A 16 10.30 -2.21 -13.75
N ARG A 17 9.50 -2.74 -12.82
CA ARG A 17 8.07 -3.01 -13.09
C ARG A 17 7.16 -1.84 -12.78
N TYR A 18 7.58 -0.93 -11.90
CA TYR A 18 6.69 0.12 -11.40
C TYR A 18 7.29 1.53 -11.48
N LEU A 19 8.53 1.75 -10.98
CA LEU A 19 9.04 3.12 -10.88
C LEU A 19 9.48 3.69 -12.24
N PHE A 20 10.23 2.94 -13.05
CA PHE A 20 10.60 3.41 -14.39
C PHE A 20 9.37 3.60 -15.29
N PRO A 21 8.39 2.67 -15.38
CA PRO A 21 7.16 2.93 -16.11
C PRO A 21 6.38 4.14 -15.60
N ALA A 22 6.34 4.38 -14.29
CA ALA A 22 5.71 5.55 -13.71
C ALA A 22 6.43 6.85 -14.09
N LEU A 23 7.76 6.87 -14.04
CA LEU A 23 8.57 8.01 -14.49
C LEU A 23 8.38 8.27 -15.99
N GLY A 24 8.35 7.23 -16.82
CA GLY A 24 8.05 7.34 -18.26
C GLY A 24 6.69 7.95 -18.52
N ALA A 25 5.65 7.47 -17.82
CA ALA A 25 4.30 8.04 -17.91
C ALA A 25 4.27 9.52 -17.50
N LEU A 26 4.99 9.91 -16.44
CA LEU A 26 5.12 11.31 -16.01
C LEU A 26 5.86 12.16 -17.04
N HIS A 27 6.92 11.63 -17.65
CA HIS A 27 7.65 12.32 -18.72
C HIS A 27 6.76 12.57 -19.93
N LEU A 28 6.07 11.54 -20.41
CA LEU A 28 5.15 11.65 -21.55
C LEU A 28 3.96 12.61 -21.29
N ALA A 29 3.55 12.73 -20.02
CA ALA A 29 2.49 13.65 -19.59
C ALA A 29 2.99 15.07 -19.28
N ASP A 30 4.28 15.36 -19.48
CA ASP A 30 4.92 16.65 -19.16
C ASP A 30 4.71 17.10 -17.70
N ARG A 31 4.82 16.12 -16.76
CA ARG A 31 4.59 16.32 -15.33
C ARG A 31 5.87 16.33 -14.49
N LEU A 32 7.04 16.02 -15.07
CA LEU A 32 8.33 16.11 -14.38
C LEU A 32 8.86 17.56 -14.41
N PRO A 33 9.63 17.99 -13.40
CA PRO A 33 10.22 19.33 -13.41
C PRO A 33 11.25 19.48 -14.53
N ASP A 34 11.46 20.72 -14.98
CA ASP A 34 12.48 21.05 -15.97
C ASP A 34 13.87 20.60 -15.48
N GLY A 35 14.62 19.94 -16.37
CA GLY A 35 15.95 19.43 -16.04
C GLY A 35 15.97 18.29 -15.03
N PHE A 36 14.85 17.59 -14.84
CA PHE A 36 14.73 16.44 -13.94
C PHE A 36 15.76 15.34 -14.27
N ARG A 37 16.34 14.76 -13.23
CA ARG A 37 17.34 13.69 -13.35
C ARG A 37 16.99 12.49 -12.50
N VAL A 38 17.29 11.31 -13.02
CA VAL A 38 17.24 10.03 -12.29
C VAL A 38 18.64 9.49 -12.15
N VAL A 39 19.13 9.41 -10.93
CA VAL A 39 20.38 8.77 -10.58
C VAL A 39 20.04 7.35 -10.10
N GLY A 40 20.20 6.37 -10.96
CA GLY A 40 20.03 4.97 -10.58
C GLY A 40 21.26 4.45 -9.88
N ALA A 41 21.06 3.75 -8.76
CA ALA A 41 22.15 3.19 -7.99
C ALA A 41 21.84 1.76 -7.53
N ALA A 42 22.81 0.87 -7.66
CA ALA A 42 22.73 -0.51 -7.18
C ALA A 42 24.13 -1.11 -6.99
N ARG A 43 24.17 -2.33 -6.43
CA ARG A 43 25.42 -3.11 -6.36
C ARG A 43 25.82 -3.58 -7.76
N GLY A 44 27.10 -3.46 -8.09
CA GLY A 44 27.65 -3.94 -9.37
C GLY A 44 27.61 -2.88 -10.47
N GLU A 45 28.45 -3.14 -11.47
CA GLU A 45 28.60 -2.24 -12.61
C GLU A 45 27.51 -2.47 -13.65
N LEU A 46 27.04 -1.40 -14.26
CA LEU A 46 26.28 -1.41 -15.50
C LEU A 46 27.10 -0.73 -16.60
N ASP A 47 26.99 -1.24 -17.82
CA ASP A 47 27.53 -0.53 -18.98
C ASP A 47 26.78 0.80 -19.21
N GLY A 48 27.35 1.70 -20.01
CA GLY A 48 26.81 3.04 -20.23
C GLY A 48 25.34 3.11 -20.71
N ASN A 49 24.77 1.99 -21.19
CA ASN A 49 23.37 1.87 -21.59
C ASN A 49 22.57 0.94 -20.68
N GLY A 50 23.17 0.40 -19.62
CA GLY A 50 22.54 -0.61 -18.76
C GLY A 50 21.29 -0.09 -18.09
N LEU A 51 21.36 1.09 -17.46
CA LEU A 51 20.21 1.69 -16.81
C LEU A 51 19.10 2.04 -17.81
N ARG A 52 19.45 2.54 -19.00
CA ARG A 52 18.49 2.86 -20.06
C ARG A 52 17.71 1.62 -20.51
N ARG A 53 18.38 0.48 -20.69
CA ARG A 53 17.70 -0.78 -21.03
C ARG A 53 16.70 -1.21 -19.95
N LEU A 54 17.01 -0.92 -18.69
CA LEU A 54 16.11 -1.22 -17.56
C LEU A 54 14.95 -0.23 -17.46
N ALA A 55 15.21 1.05 -17.75
CA ALA A 55 14.23 2.13 -17.65
C ALA A 55 13.22 2.13 -18.82
N GLY A 56 13.58 1.53 -19.96
CA GLY A 56 12.74 1.55 -21.18
C GLY A 56 12.95 2.82 -22.01
N ASP A 57 12.22 2.91 -23.14
CA ASP A 57 12.40 3.97 -24.13
C ASP A 57 11.65 5.27 -23.81
N ASP A 58 10.72 5.23 -22.84
CA ASP A 58 9.89 6.38 -22.45
C ASP A 58 10.66 7.44 -21.64
N LEU A 59 11.87 7.14 -21.18
CA LEU A 59 12.76 8.06 -20.47
C LEU A 59 13.96 8.44 -21.35
N PRO A 60 14.21 9.76 -21.57
CA PRO A 60 15.39 10.23 -22.30
C PRO A 60 16.69 9.77 -21.66
N ALA A 61 17.66 9.42 -22.48
CA ALA A 61 18.96 8.90 -22.01
C ALA A 61 19.75 9.92 -21.18
N ASP A 62 19.59 11.19 -21.47
CA ASP A 62 20.24 12.32 -20.79
C ASP A 62 19.64 12.61 -19.39
N MET A 63 18.45 12.10 -19.11
CA MET A 63 17.86 12.11 -17.76
C MET A 63 18.47 11.04 -16.85
N LEU A 64 19.13 10.02 -17.39
CA LEU A 64 19.53 8.82 -16.67
C LEU A 64 21.02 8.78 -16.43
N THR A 65 21.43 8.66 -15.18
CA THR A 65 22.83 8.35 -14.79
C THR A 65 22.84 7.13 -13.89
N TYR A 66 23.97 6.40 -13.86
CA TYR A 66 24.11 5.23 -13.00
C TYR A 66 25.39 5.30 -12.18
N HIS A 67 25.28 4.94 -10.91
CA HIS A 67 26.41 4.81 -9.99
C HIS A 67 26.37 3.45 -9.28
N PRO A 68 27.45 2.67 -9.31
CA PRO A 68 27.58 1.51 -8.44
C PRO A 68 27.75 2.01 -7.00
N VAL A 69 27.00 1.42 -6.05
CA VAL A 69 27.03 1.86 -4.65
C VAL A 69 27.13 0.70 -3.68
N ASP A 70 27.87 0.92 -2.60
CA ASP A 70 27.77 0.18 -1.36
C ASP A 70 26.87 0.96 -0.38
N LEU A 71 25.73 0.37 0.00
CA LEU A 71 24.74 1.01 0.87
C LEU A 71 25.25 1.23 2.30
N ALA A 72 26.30 0.51 2.72
CA ALA A 72 26.91 0.64 4.03
C ALA A 72 28.03 1.68 4.07
N ASP A 73 28.48 2.17 2.90
CA ASP A 73 29.55 3.17 2.78
C ASP A 73 28.97 4.55 2.43
N PRO A 74 28.98 5.52 3.39
CA PRO A 74 28.51 6.87 3.12
C PRO A 74 29.27 7.56 1.97
N SER A 75 30.58 7.26 1.77
CA SER A 75 31.36 7.89 0.70
C SER A 75 30.93 7.41 -0.68
N SER A 76 30.50 6.14 -0.79
CA SER A 76 29.92 5.57 -2.01
C SER A 76 28.57 6.21 -2.34
N LEU A 77 27.73 6.45 -1.33
CA LEU A 77 26.45 7.16 -1.51
C LEU A 77 26.66 8.65 -1.82
N ALA A 78 27.65 9.30 -1.20
CA ALA A 78 28.03 10.68 -1.50
C ALA A 78 28.37 10.85 -2.98
N ALA A 79 29.14 9.92 -3.57
CA ALA A 79 29.47 9.95 -4.98
C ALA A 79 28.26 9.88 -5.92
N ALA A 80 27.18 9.21 -5.49
CA ALA A 80 25.94 9.13 -6.26
C ALA A 80 25.12 10.42 -6.22
N VAL A 81 25.27 11.26 -5.19
CA VAL A 81 24.62 12.58 -5.10
C VAL A 81 25.57 13.73 -5.50
N ASP A 82 26.83 13.44 -5.74
CA ASP A 82 27.78 14.47 -6.17
C ASP A 82 27.37 15.08 -7.52
N GLY A 83 27.45 16.39 -7.61
CA GLY A 83 27.01 17.13 -8.78
C GLY A 83 25.47 17.29 -8.91
N THR A 84 24.69 16.83 -7.95
CA THR A 84 23.28 17.21 -7.86
C THR A 84 23.16 18.61 -7.26
N HIS A 85 22.20 19.41 -7.74
CA HIS A 85 21.96 20.76 -7.24
C HIS A 85 20.54 20.82 -6.62
N GLY A 86 20.49 21.25 -5.34
CA GLY A 86 19.23 21.37 -4.61
C GLY A 86 18.78 20.06 -3.95
N PRO A 87 17.49 19.98 -3.55
CA PRO A 87 16.96 18.83 -2.85
C PRO A 87 16.92 17.55 -3.71
N VAL A 88 17.10 16.41 -3.06
CA VAL A 88 17.09 15.08 -3.67
C VAL A 88 16.03 14.21 -3.02
N ALA A 89 15.23 13.52 -3.84
CA ALA A 89 14.39 12.43 -3.36
C ALA A 89 15.18 11.11 -3.45
N VAL A 90 15.53 10.54 -2.30
CA VAL A 90 16.24 9.26 -2.22
C VAL A 90 15.22 8.15 -2.05
N TYR A 91 14.95 7.39 -3.10
CA TYR A 91 13.99 6.31 -3.09
C TYR A 91 14.65 4.96 -2.79
N LEU A 92 14.28 4.33 -1.68
CA LEU A 92 14.80 3.04 -1.24
C LEU A 92 13.97 1.89 -1.86
N ALA A 93 14.22 1.57 -3.14
CA ALA A 93 13.67 0.38 -3.81
C ALA A 93 14.47 -0.88 -3.41
N LEU A 94 14.61 -1.09 -2.11
CA LEU A 94 15.50 -2.06 -1.47
C LEU A 94 14.70 -3.05 -0.61
N PRO A 95 15.27 -4.22 -0.29
CA PRO A 95 14.71 -5.08 0.75
C PRO A 95 14.69 -4.37 2.12
N PRO A 96 13.63 -4.55 2.94
CA PRO A 96 13.48 -3.86 4.23
C PRO A 96 14.66 -4.08 5.19
N GLY A 97 15.30 -5.24 5.15
CA GLY A 97 16.44 -5.57 6.01
C GLY A 97 17.68 -4.68 5.86
N VAL A 98 17.75 -3.86 4.79
CA VAL A 98 18.88 -2.92 4.60
C VAL A 98 18.48 -1.46 4.80
N PHE A 99 17.20 -1.17 5.12
CA PHE A 99 16.74 0.21 5.31
C PHE A 99 17.53 0.92 6.42
N ALA A 100 17.69 0.29 7.58
CA ALA A 100 18.36 0.92 8.72
C ALA A 100 19.80 1.33 8.38
N THR A 101 20.59 0.42 7.80
CA THR A 101 21.96 0.71 7.39
C THR A 101 22.01 1.82 6.34
N THR A 102 21.13 1.75 5.33
CA THR A 102 21.09 2.76 4.26
C THR A 102 20.72 4.14 4.80
N ILE A 103 19.69 4.24 5.67
CA ILE A 103 19.29 5.51 6.28
C ILE A 103 20.38 6.08 7.17
N GLN A 104 21.10 5.26 7.93
CA GLN A 104 22.26 5.69 8.72
C GLN A 104 23.39 6.23 7.84
N SER A 105 23.70 5.56 6.73
CA SER A 105 24.69 6.05 5.77
C SER A 105 24.26 7.36 5.11
N LEU A 106 22.97 7.51 4.76
CA LEU A 106 22.41 8.75 4.21
C LEU A 106 22.43 9.89 5.23
N ALA A 107 22.19 9.62 6.51
CA ALA A 107 22.24 10.61 7.59
C ALA A 107 23.65 11.18 7.80
N ALA A 108 24.70 10.48 7.36
CA ALA A 108 26.07 10.97 7.36
C ALA A 108 26.38 11.95 6.20
N LEU A 109 25.45 12.05 5.23
CA LEU A 109 25.55 13.00 4.13
C LEU A 109 24.87 14.30 4.50
N ASP A 110 25.42 15.42 4.08
CA ASP A 110 24.80 16.73 4.21
C ASP A 110 23.86 16.97 3.01
N LEU A 111 22.72 16.27 3.02
CA LEU A 111 21.72 16.43 1.97
C LEU A 111 21.13 17.85 2.02
N ALA A 112 20.85 18.43 0.86
CA ALA A 112 20.25 19.75 0.79
C ALA A 112 18.92 19.81 1.55
N PRO A 113 18.54 20.95 2.14
CA PRO A 113 17.22 21.14 2.75
C PRO A 113 16.09 20.73 1.79
N GLU A 114 14.97 20.24 2.33
CA GLU A 114 13.83 19.70 1.57
C GLU A 114 14.11 18.36 0.83
N SER A 115 15.30 17.77 1.02
CA SER A 115 15.55 16.39 0.56
C SER A 115 14.68 15.39 1.31
N ARG A 116 14.35 14.28 0.66
CA ARG A 116 13.46 13.25 1.20
C ARG A 116 14.08 11.87 1.13
N ILE A 117 13.80 11.06 2.15
CA ILE A 117 14.08 9.62 2.12
C ILE A 117 12.75 8.90 1.99
N VAL A 118 12.59 8.20 0.88
CA VAL A 118 11.37 7.49 0.50
C VAL A 118 11.55 6.00 0.77
N VAL A 119 10.73 5.45 1.63
CA VAL A 119 10.77 4.02 2.02
C VAL A 119 9.48 3.30 1.63
N GLU A 120 9.63 2.06 1.16
CA GLU A 120 8.53 1.16 0.84
C GLU A 120 8.07 0.35 2.06
N LYS A 121 6.85 -0.17 1.99
CA LYS A 121 6.38 -1.17 2.95
C LYS A 121 7.22 -2.45 2.89
N PRO A 122 7.33 -3.22 3.99
CA PRO A 122 6.74 -2.98 5.31
C PRO A 122 7.50 -1.93 6.13
N PHE A 123 6.75 -1.19 6.96
CA PHE A 123 7.32 -0.25 7.91
C PHE A 123 7.51 -0.97 9.25
N GLY A 124 8.58 -1.77 9.35
CA GLY A 124 8.80 -2.70 10.43
C GLY A 124 7.98 -4.00 10.31
N ASP A 125 8.22 -4.93 11.22
CA ASP A 125 7.52 -6.22 11.35
C ASP A 125 6.58 -6.24 12.56
N ASP A 126 6.69 -5.22 13.44
CA ASP A 126 5.92 -4.97 14.64
C ASP A 126 5.96 -3.48 15.03
N PHE A 127 5.33 -3.13 16.15
CA PHE A 127 5.30 -1.76 16.68
C PHE A 127 6.70 -1.21 16.99
N GLU A 128 7.56 -2.00 17.64
CA GLU A 128 8.88 -1.51 18.07
C GLU A 128 9.82 -1.28 16.88
N SER A 129 9.81 -2.17 15.90
CA SER A 129 10.61 -2.00 14.68
C SER A 129 10.08 -0.85 13.80
N ALA A 130 8.76 -0.64 13.74
CA ALA A 130 8.19 0.53 13.07
C ALA A 130 8.63 1.85 13.75
N ARG A 131 8.60 1.89 15.09
CA ARG A 131 9.08 3.04 15.86
C ARG A 131 10.57 3.28 15.67
N ALA A 132 11.37 2.22 15.63
CA ALA A 132 12.81 2.32 15.36
C ALA A 132 13.09 2.88 13.96
N LEU A 133 12.36 2.43 12.92
CA LEU A 133 12.48 2.97 11.57
C LEU A 133 12.08 4.46 11.52
N ASN A 134 10.99 4.82 12.22
CA ASN A 134 10.56 6.21 12.34
C ASN A 134 11.62 7.11 12.99
N ALA A 135 12.26 6.61 14.07
CA ALA A 135 13.34 7.33 14.73
C ALA A 135 14.54 7.55 13.81
N LEU A 136 14.93 6.52 13.03
CA LEU A 136 16.01 6.64 12.05
C LEU A 136 15.70 7.70 10.97
N LEU A 137 14.49 7.68 10.41
CA LEU A 137 14.05 8.68 9.42
C LEU A 137 14.04 10.10 10.03
N ALA A 138 13.54 10.25 11.25
CA ALA A 138 13.52 11.55 11.92
C ALA A 138 14.92 12.11 12.22
N HIS A 139 15.92 11.25 12.44
CA HIS A 139 17.31 11.64 12.69
C HIS A 139 18.16 11.77 11.42
N SER A 140 17.61 11.45 10.26
CA SER A 140 18.36 11.46 8.99
C SER A 140 18.66 12.88 8.45
N GLY A 141 18.01 13.91 8.97
CA GLY A 141 18.12 15.28 8.45
C GLY A 141 17.28 15.54 7.19
N ALA A 142 16.61 14.52 6.66
CA ALA A 142 15.71 14.61 5.50
C ALA A 142 14.27 14.23 5.88
N ASP A 143 13.30 14.70 5.10
CA ASP A 143 11.89 14.32 5.31
C ASP A 143 11.67 12.85 4.98
N GLY A 144 11.12 12.10 5.94
CA GLY A 144 10.77 10.68 5.74
C GLY A 144 9.41 10.52 5.04
N TYR A 145 9.40 9.92 3.86
CA TYR A 145 8.18 9.62 3.11
C TYR A 145 7.95 8.10 3.06
N ARG A 146 6.80 7.65 3.51
CA ARG A 146 6.43 6.21 3.57
C ARG A 146 5.41 5.90 2.50
N VAL A 147 5.81 5.02 1.58
CA VAL A 147 4.98 4.66 0.43
C VAL A 147 4.05 3.52 0.77
N ASP A 148 2.76 3.79 0.69
CA ASP A 148 1.77 2.76 0.42
C ASP A 148 1.14 3.08 -0.95
N HIS A 149 1.48 2.29 -1.97
CA HIS A 149 1.07 2.59 -3.35
C HIS A 149 -0.46 2.60 -3.54
N VAL A 150 -1.22 2.00 -2.64
CA VAL A 150 -2.70 2.04 -2.65
C VAL A 150 -3.21 3.48 -2.54
N LEU A 151 -2.51 4.34 -1.79
CA LEU A 151 -2.87 5.76 -1.69
C LEU A 151 -2.67 6.51 -3.02
N GLY A 152 -1.79 6.01 -3.89
CA GLY A 152 -1.60 6.52 -5.25
C GLY A 152 -2.62 6.03 -6.26
N LEU A 153 -3.47 5.05 -5.93
CA LEU A 153 -4.54 4.60 -6.81
C LEU A 153 -5.57 5.72 -6.99
N GLU A 154 -5.89 6.00 -8.24
CA GLU A 154 -6.80 7.08 -8.60
C GLU A 154 -8.19 6.91 -7.96
N THR A 155 -8.66 5.68 -7.87
CA THR A 155 -9.91 5.31 -7.18
C THR A 155 -9.90 5.67 -5.71
N VAL A 156 -8.76 5.49 -5.02
CA VAL A 156 -8.61 5.85 -3.60
C VAL A 156 -8.60 7.37 -3.43
N GLN A 157 -7.91 8.10 -4.30
CA GLN A 157 -7.93 9.55 -4.28
C GLN A 157 -9.34 10.09 -4.55
N ARG A 158 -10.09 9.45 -5.45
CA ARG A 158 -11.50 9.80 -5.73
C ARG A 158 -12.44 9.52 -4.56
N LEU A 159 -12.19 8.51 -3.76
CA LEU A 159 -12.97 8.27 -2.54
C LEU A 159 -12.98 9.53 -1.66
N VAL A 160 -11.82 10.12 -1.42
CA VAL A 160 -11.69 11.35 -0.63
C VAL A 160 -12.31 12.54 -1.37
N ALA A 161 -12.04 12.66 -2.67
CA ALA A 161 -12.57 13.75 -3.50
C ALA A 161 -14.10 13.70 -3.60
N MET A 162 -14.70 12.51 -3.74
CA MET A 162 -16.15 12.31 -3.77
C MET A 162 -16.77 12.79 -2.46
N ARG A 163 -16.24 12.37 -1.33
CA ARG A 163 -16.73 12.79 -0.01
C ARG A 163 -16.63 14.33 0.14
N ARG A 164 -15.50 14.92 -0.25
CA ARG A 164 -15.25 16.37 -0.14
C ARG A 164 -16.15 17.20 -1.07
N ASN A 165 -16.33 16.75 -2.31
CA ASN A 165 -17.01 17.54 -3.35
C ASN A 165 -18.51 17.26 -3.46
N MET A 166 -19.00 16.22 -2.80
CA MET A 166 -20.43 15.83 -2.83
C MET A 166 -21.03 15.82 -1.41
N PRO A 167 -21.46 16.96 -0.87
CA PRO A 167 -22.01 17.03 0.50
C PRO A 167 -23.18 16.09 0.78
N VAL A 168 -23.89 15.67 -0.26
CA VAL A 168 -24.96 14.68 -0.13
C VAL A 168 -24.41 13.31 0.27
N VAL A 169 -23.24 12.91 -0.25
CA VAL A 169 -22.58 11.65 0.09
C VAL A 169 -22.22 11.65 1.57
N GLU A 170 -21.63 12.72 2.07
CA GLU A 170 -21.19 12.83 3.45
C GLU A 170 -22.37 12.73 4.46
N ARG A 171 -23.58 13.13 4.06
CA ARG A 171 -24.79 12.96 4.89
C ARG A 171 -25.15 11.50 5.16
N PHE A 172 -24.73 10.58 4.29
CA PHE A 172 -24.95 9.14 4.44
C PHE A 172 -23.74 8.40 5.00
N TRP A 173 -22.62 9.11 5.17
CA TRP A 173 -21.32 8.52 5.51
C TRP A 173 -21.09 8.47 7.03
N ASN A 174 -22.00 7.80 7.75
CA ASN A 174 -21.93 7.67 9.21
C ASN A 174 -22.76 6.49 9.72
N ALA A 175 -22.53 6.06 10.97
CA ALA A 175 -23.22 4.94 11.61
C ALA A 175 -24.75 5.10 11.71
N GLY A 176 -25.28 6.31 11.62
CA GLY A 176 -26.74 6.52 11.58
C GLY A 176 -27.37 6.11 10.25
N LYS A 177 -26.57 5.76 9.24
CA LYS A 177 -27.01 5.37 7.89
C LYS A 177 -26.32 4.11 7.37
N VAL A 178 -25.10 3.84 7.82
CA VAL A 178 -24.30 2.69 7.41
C VAL A 178 -24.31 1.66 8.54
N ASP A 179 -24.81 0.48 8.25
CA ASP A 179 -24.82 -0.64 9.21
C ASP A 179 -23.48 -1.36 9.25
N ARG A 180 -22.84 -1.51 8.08
CA ARG A 180 -21.59 -2.23 7.94
C ARG A 180 -20.75 -1.66 6.81
N VAL A 181 -19.45 -1.64 7.01
CA VAL A 181 -18.43 -1.38 5.99
C VAL A 181 -17.60 -2.65 5.78
N GLU A 182 -17.45 -3.08 4.55
CA GLU A 182 -16.55 -4.17 4.19
C GLU A 182 -15.40 -3.62 3.34
N ILE A 183 -14.16 -3.97 3.70
CA ILE A 183 -12.98 -3.70 2.91
C ILE A 183 -12.44 -5.05 2.47
N LEU A 184 -12.49 -5.30 1.16
CA LEU A 184 -12.17 -6.60 0.59
C LEU A 184 -10.93 -6.50 -0.28
N TRP A 185 -10.00 -7.44 -0.08
CA TRP A 185 -8.79 -7.60 -0.88
C TRP A 185 -8.61 -9.06 -1.25
N GLU A 186 -9.40 -9.51 -2.19
CA GLU A 186 -9.48 -10.90 -2.62
C GLU A 186 -8.78 -11.08 -3.97
N GLU A 187 -7.86 -12.02 -4.03
CA GLU A 187 -7.04 -12.31 -5.19
C GLU A 187 -7.32 -13.72 -5.70
N THR A 188 -7.37 -13.88 -7.02
CA THR A 188 -7.54 -15.18 -7.67
C THR A 188 -6.21 -15.92 -7.86
N LEU A 189 -5.09 -15.23 -7.65
CA LEU A 189 -3.74 -15.76 -7.79
C LEU A 189 -3.29 -16.44 -6.50
N GLY A 190 -2.43 -17.46 -6.62
CA GLY A 190 -1.71 -18.08 -5.52
C GLY A 190 -0.43 -17.32 -5.16
N LEU A 191 0.66 -18.03 -4.88
CA LEU A 191 1.96 -17.42 -4.50
C LEU A 191 2.74 -16.81 -5.66
N GLU A 192 2.53 -17.29 -6.88
CA GLU A 192 3.19 -16.79 -8.11
C GLU A 192 4.72 -16.71 -7.99
N GLY A 193 5.35 -17.71 -7.36
CA GLY A 193 6.80 -17.78 -7.15
C GLY A 193 7.32 -16.82 -6.05
N ARG A 194 6.45 -16.18 -5.25
CA ARG A 194 6.82 -15.25 -4.18
C ARG A 194 6.75 -15.87 -2.78
N ALA A 195 6.82 -17.20 -2.68
CA ALA A 195 6.73 -17.95 -1.42
C ALA A 195 7.68 -17.39 -0.35
N GLY A 196 8.95 -17.16 -0.69
CA GLY A 196 9.95 -16.74 0.28
C GLY A 196 9.65 -15.42 1.03
N TYR A 197 8.89 -14.51 0.41
CA TYR A 197 8.39 -13.31 1.09
C TYR A 197 7.05 -13.60 1.79
N PHE A 198 6.08 -14.14 1.04
CA PHE A 198 4.71 -14.29 1.53
C PHE A 198 4.62 -15.23 2.73
N ASP A 199 5.43 -16.29 2.75
CA ASP A 199 5.47 -17.27 3.84
C ASP A 199 5.95 -16.69 5.18
N ARG A 200 6.58 -15.52 5.16
CA ARG A 200 6.96 -14.78 6.37
C ARG A 200 5.93 -13.71 6.76
N ALA A 201 5.15 -13.23 5.82
CA ALA A 201 4.21 -12.13 6.03
C ALA A 201 2.78 -12.63 6.31
N GLY A 202 2.28 -13.56 5.51
CA GLY A 202 0.88 -13.94 5.51
C GLY A 202 -0.05 -12.84 4.99
N ALA A 203 -1.31 -13.15 4.82
CA ALA A 203 -2.31 -12.21 4.31
C ALA A 203 -2.54 -11.02 5.23
N LEU A 204 -2.42 -11.22 6.55
CA LEU A 204 -2.62 -10.16 7.54
C LEU A 204 -1.55 -9.08 7.42
N LYS A 205 -0.27 -9.45 7.44
CA LYS A 205 0.83 -8.47 7.39
C LYS A 205 1.07 -7.94 5.99
N ASP A 206 0.86 -8.76 4.93
CA ASP A 206 1.08 -8.33 3.55
C ASP A 206 0.09 -7.27 3.09
N VAL A 207 -1.17 -7.37 3.50
CA VAL A 207 -2.26 -6.55 2.96
C VAL A 207 -3.08 -5.84 4.04
N LEU A 208 -3.54 -6.55 5.08
CA LEU A 208 -4.51 -6.01 6.02
C LEU A 208 -3.89 -4.93 6.91
N GLN A 209 -2.68 -5.16 7.45
CA GLN A 209 -1.95 -4.27 8.34
C GLN A 209 -1.56 -2.93 7.68
N ASN A 210 -1.49 -2.87 6.37
CA ASN A 210 -1.08 -1.70 5.61
C ASN A 210 -2.23 -1.18 4.72
N HIS A 211 -2.36 -1.65 3.50
CA HIS A 211 -3.34 -1.18 2.51
C HIS A 211 -4.76 -1.04 3.07
N MET A 212 -5.25 -2.09 3.74
CA MET A 212 -6.64 -2.08 4.21
C MET A 212 -6.84 -1.17 5.42
N LEU A 213 -5.85 -1.03 6.31
CA LEU A 213 -5.92 -0.05 7.40
C LEU A 213 -5.83 1.40 6.88
N GLN A 214 -5.11 1.66 5.79
CA GLN A 214 -5.16 2.96 5.13
C GLN A 214 -6.54 3.23 4.52
N LEU A 215 -7.14 2.24 3.86
CA LEU A 215 -8.52 2.35 3.35
C LEU A 215 -9.52 2.56 4.50
N LEU A 216 -9.39 1.82 5.61
CA LEU A 216 -10.19 2.02 6.81
C LEU A 216 -10.07 3.46 7.33
N ALA A 217 -8.85 3.98 7.39
CA ALA A 217 -8.60 5.35 7.84
C ALA A 217 -9.28 6.38 6.93
N LEU A 218 -9.16 6.23 5.60
CA LEU A 218 -9.80 7.12 4.63
C LEU A 218 -11.33 7.04 4.64
N VAL A 219 -11.88 5.85 4.86
CA VAL A 219 -13.34 5.65 4.97
C VAL A 219 -13.88 6.20 6.28
N GLY A 220 -13.18 5.92 7.39
CA GLY A 220 -13.64 6.24 8.74
C GLY A 220 -13.39 7.67 9.20
N MET A 221 -12.48 8.40 8.54
CA MET A 221 -12.08 9.74 8.99
C MET A 221 -13.18 10.78 8.80
N GLU A 222 -13.21 11.79 9.65
CA GLU A 222 -13.86 13.05 9.33
C GLU A 222 -13.09 13.73 8.20
N LEU A 223 -13.82 14.40 7.29
CA LEU A 223 -13.16 15.06 6.16
C LEU A 223 -12.17 16.13 6.65
N PRO A 224 -10.91 16.07 6.18
CA PRO A 224 -9.95 17.11 6.50
C PRO A 224 -10.32 18.42 5.77
N ARG A 225 -10.06 19.55 6.40
CA ARG A 225 -10.27 20.88 5.81
C ARG A 225 -9.21 21.17 4.74
N ASP A 226 -8.02 20.67 4.97
CA ASP A 226 -6.86 20.82 4.08
C ASP A 226 -5.95 19.58 4.17
N SER A 227 -4.89 19.58 3.39
CA SER A 227 -3.92 18.49 3.34
C SER A 227 -3.14 18.30 4.65
N ALA A 228 -2.95 19.37 5.43
CA ALA A 228 -2.22 19.29 6.70
C ALA A 228 -2.99 18.46 7.74
N GLU A 229 -4.33 18.53 7.72
CA GLU A 229 -5.17 17.74 8.63
C GLU A 229 -5.31 16.27 8.24
N LEU A 230 -4.95 15.88 7.01
CA LEU A 230 -5.21 14.54 6.48
C LEU A 230 -4.62 13.44 7.37
N HIS A 231 -3.36 13.56 7.74
CA HIS A 231 -2.69 12.57 8.60
C HIS A 231 -3.29 12.52 10.00
N GLU A 232 -3.65 13.67 10.57
CA GLU A 232 -4.29 13.73 11.89
C GLU A 232 -5.65 13.01 11.86
N ARG A 233 -6.44 13.21 10.79
CA ARG A 233 -7.75 12.58 10.63
C ARG A 233 -7.64 11.07 10.42
N LYS A 234 -6.70 10.60 9.59
CA LYS A 234 -6.41 9.17 9.42
C LYS A 234 -5.95 8.54 10.75
N LEU A 235 -5.03 9.20 11.44
CA LEU A 235 -4.50 8.73 12.72
C LEU A 235 -5.59 8.64 13.79
N ALA A 236 -6.53 9.58 13.84
CA ALA A 236 -7.65 9.54 14.77
C ALA A 236 -8.49 8.27 14.59
N VAL A 237 -8.72 7.83 13.34
CA VAL A 237 -9.39 6.56 13.05
C VAL A 237 -8.59 5.37 13.56
N LEU A 238 -7.29 5.30 13.25
CA LEU A 238 -6.44 4.19 13.68
C LEU A 238 -6.33 4.12 15.21
N ARG A 239 -6.33 5.26 15.91
CA ARG A 239 -6.37 5.31 17.38
C ARG A 239 -7.70 4.85 17.94
N ALA A 240 -8.79 5.05 17.21
CA ALA A 240 -10.15 4.64 17.62
C ALA A 240 -10.51 3.21 17.22
N ALA A 241 -9.77 2.60 16.30
CA ALA A 241 -10.02 1.24 15.83
C ALA A 241 -9.77 0.20 16.93
N ARG A 242 -10.72 -0.69 17.13
CA ARG A 242 -10.63 -1.83 18.05
C ARG A 242 -11.06 -3.10 17.33
N VAL A 243 -10.25 -4.15 17.46
CA VAL A 243 -10.60 -5.47 16.93
C VAL A 243 -11.75 -6.05 17.76
N ALA A 244 -12.77 -6.54 17.08
CA ALA A 244 -13.90 -7.26 17.66
C ALA A 244 -13.64 -8.77 17.54
N GLY A 245 -13.23 -9.41 18.62
CA GLY A 245 -12.86 -10.82 18.64
C GLY A 245 -11.36 -11.05 18.34
N THR A 246 -11.05 -12.18 17.71
CA THR A 246 -9.67 -12.65 17.47
C THR A 246 -9.32 -12.78 15.99
N GLY A 247 -10.25 -12.41 15.10
CA GLY A 247 -10.12 -12.63 13.67
C GLY A 247 -10.25 -14.11 13.27
N ARG A 248 -10.31 -14.36 11.95
CA ARG A 248 -10.25 -15.69 11.35
C ARG A 248 -9.02 -15.78 10.47
N ARG A 249 -8.41 -16.96 10.40
CA ARG A 249 -7.30 -17.25 9.50
C ARG A 249 -7.52 -18.58 8.79
N ALA A 250 -7.14 -18.64 7.52
CA ALA A 250 -7.19 -19.88 6.77
C ALA A 250 -6.06 -19.96 5.75
N ARG A 251 -5.83 -21.14 5.21
CA ARG A 251 -4.92 -21.36 4.08
C ARG A 251 -5.59 -22.19 3.00
N TYR A 252 -5.21 -21.95 1.76
CA TYR A 252 -5.77 -22.75 0.69
C TYR A 252 -5.17 -24.16 0.65
N THR A 253 -6.02 -25.12 0.29
CA THR A 253 -5.65 -26.47 -0.09
C THR A 253 -5.65 -26.59 -1.61
N ALA A 254 -5.20 -27.72 -2.12
CA ALA A 254 -5.16 -28.01 -3.55
C ALA A 254 -6.48 -27.68 -4.23
N GLY A 255 -6.38 -27.17 -5.44
CA GLY A 255 -7.56 -26.80 -6.22
C GLY A 255 -7.19 -26.17 -7.55
N ARG A 256 -8.21 -25.62 -8.20
CA ARG A 256 -8.07 -24.98 -9.51
C ARG A 256 -8.35 -23.48 -9.41
N LEU A 257 -7.36 -22.68 -9.75
CA LEU A 257 -7.48 -21.22 -9.78
C LEU A 257 -8.46 -20.74 -10.86
N ALA A 258 -8.86 -19.49 -10.79
CA ALA A 258 -9.78 -18.88 -11.74
C ALA A 258 -9.27 -18.88 -13.20
N ASP A 259 -7.94 -18.89 -13.41
CA ASP A 259 -7.30 -19.00 -14.73
C ASP A 259 -7.15 -20.44 -15.23
N GLY A 260 -7.65 -21.41 -14.47
CA GLY A 260 -7.64 -22.84 -14.81
C GLY A 260 -6.40 -23.60 -14.38
N ARG A 261 -5.38 -22.97 -13.83
CA ARG A 261 -4.19 -23.64 -13.28
C ARG A 261 -4.55 -24.44 -12.02
N GLU A 262 -3.98 -25.62 -11.90
CA GLU A 262 -4.02 -26.41 -10.66
C GLU A 262 -2.85 -25.99 -9.76
N VAL A 263 -3.12 -25.88 -8.47
CA VAL A 263 -2.14 -25.60 -7.44
C VAL A 263 -2.21 -26.64 -6.33
N PRO A 264 -1.08 -26.98 -5.69
CA PRO A 264 -1.06 -27.89 -4.53
C PRO A 264 -1.66 -27.23 -3.29
N ASP A 265 -1.65 -27.95 -2.18
CA ASP A 265 -1.84 -27.33 -0.87
C ASP A 265 -0.79 -26.23 -0.65
N TYR A 266 -1.17 -25.13 0.00
CA TYR A 266 -0.24 -24.04 0.32
C TYR A 266 1.03 -24.56 1.03
N ALA A 267 0.85 -25.52 1.93
CA ALA A 267 1.95 -26.09 2.69
C ALA A 267 2.96 -26.90 1.85
N ASP A 268 2.54 -27.33 0.66
CA ASP A 268 3.34 -28.10 -0.30
C ASP A 268 3.89 -27.24 -1.46
N GLU A 269 3.64 -25.91 -1.43
CA GLU A 269 4.19 -24.99 -2.41
C GLU A 269 5.70 -24.81 -2.22
N ASP A 270 6.41 -24.69 -3.33
CA ASP A 270 7.88 -24.52 -3.34
C ASP A 270 8.30 -23.29 -2.56
N GLY A 271 9.17 -23.46 -1.54
CA GLY A 271 9.69 -22.38 -0.71
C GLY A 271 8.82 -21.99 0.49
N VAL A 272 7.77 -22.73 0.77
CA VAL A 272 6.94 -22.60 1.98
C VAL A 272 7.52 -23.48 3.09
N ASP A 273 7.55 -22.95 4.31
CA ASP A 273 7.85 -23.69 5.53
C ASP A 273 6.53 -23.99 6.28
N PRO A 274 6.01 -25.23 6.21
CA PRO A 274 4.73 -25.60 6.82
C PRO A 274 4.64 -25.33 8.33
N LEU A 275 5.80 -25.28 9.01
CA LEU A 275 5.86 -25.06 10.48
C LEU A 275 5.53 -23.63 10.87
N ARG A 276 5.59 -22.67 9.92
CA ARG A 276 5.22 -21.28 10.20
C ARG A 276 3.72 -21.08 10.37
N CYS A 277 2.93 -22.03 9.88
CA CYS A 277 1.47 -21.93 9.92
C CYS A 277 0.97 -20.59 9.32
N THR A 278 1.57 -20.16 8.21
CA THR A 278 1.24 -18.90 7.55
C THR A 278 -0.14 -19.00 6.91
N GLU A 279 -0.95 -17.99 7.10
CA GLU A 279 -2.28 -17.89 6.52
C GLU A 279 -2.26 -17.24 5.14
N THR A 280 -3.10 -17.73 4.23
CA THR A 280 -3.36 -17.13 2.92
C THR A 280 -4.68 -16.37 2.86
N TYR A 281 -5.42 -16.40 3.96
CA TYR A 281 -6.67 -15.69 4.17
C TYR A 281 -6.73 -15.17 5.61
N ALA A 282 -7.08 -13.90 5.74
CA ALA A 282 -7.27 -13.22 7.01
C ALA A 282 -8.58 -12.43 6.97
N GLU A 283 -9.39 -12.56 8.02
CA GLU A 283 -10.60 -11.77 8.20
C GLU A 283 -10.64 -11.20 9.61
N VAL A 284 -10.81 -9.88 9.71
CA VAL A 284 -10.82 -9.16 10.98
C VAL A 284 -12.01 -8.22 11.03
N ALA A 285 -12.83 -8.37 12.07
CA ALA A 285 -13.89 -7.42 12.38
C ALA A 285 -13.36 -6.33 13.31
N LEU A 286 -13.75 -5.08 13.05
CA LEU A 286 -13.37 -3.93 13.85
C LEU A 286 -14.57 -3.06 14.19
N GLU A 287 -14.42 -2.30 15.25
CA GLU A 287 -15.30 -1.20 15.65
C GLU A 287 -14.49 0.09 15.73
N LEU A 288 -15.07 1.19 15.30
CA LEU A 288 -14.50 2.51 15.47
C LEU A 288 -15.16 3.23 16.64
N GLN A 289 -14.36 3.51 17.69
CA GLN A 289 -14.82 4.21 18.88
C GLN A 289 -14.84 5.73 18.65
N THR A 290 -15.59 6.17 17.64
CA THR A 290 -15.82 7.59 17.31
C THR A 290 -17.31 7.85 17.25
N THR A 291 -17.74 9.09 17.53
CA THR A 291 -19.15 9.47 17.50
C THR A 291 -19.82 9.23 16.14
N GLY A 292 -19.05 9.39 15.05
CA GLY A 292 -19.54 9.18 13.69
C GLY A 292 -19.78 7.72 13.32
N TRP A 293 -19.12 6.77 14.00
CA TRP A 293 -19.15 5.35 13.63
C TRP A 293 -19.56 4.40 14.76
N THR A 294 -19.96 4.91 15.92
CA THR A 294 -20.43 4.08 17.03
C THR A 294 -21.60 3.20 16.60
N GLY A 295 -21.43 1.90 16.70
CA GLY A 295 -22.45 0.89 16.34
C GLY A 295 -22.34 0.35 14.91
N ALA A 296 -21.60 0.99 14.00
CA ALA A 296 -21.29 0.42 12.69
C ALA A 296 -20.19 -0.64 12.81
N ARG A 297 -20.29 -1.71 12.02
CA ARG A 297 -19.30 -2.79 11.95
C ARG A 297 -18.39 -2.59 10.76
N PHE A 298 -17.12 -2.81 10.95
CA PHE A 298 -16.13 -2.84 9.89
C PHE A 298 -15.58 -4.27 9.74
N LEU A 299 -15.62 -4.80 8.53
CA LEU A 299 -15.06 -6.11 8.21
C LEU A 299 -13.95 -5.93 7.19
N MET A 300 -12.76 -6.39 7.52
CA MET A 300 -11.63 -6.44 6.58
C MET A 300 -11.32 -7.89 6.24
N ARG A 301 -11.22 -8.19 4.94
CA ARG A 301 -10.95 -9.53 4.42
C ARG A 301 -9.90 -9.48 3.34
N ALA A 302 -8.81 -10.21 3.54
CA ALA A 302 -7.77 -10.43 2.53
C ALA A 302 -7.61 -11.92 2.25
N GLY A 303 -7.42 -12.32 0.98
CA GLY A 303 -7.22 -13.72 0.66
C GLY A 303 -6.65 -13.95 -0.72
N LYS A 304 -5.91 -15.06 -0.88
CA LYS A 304 -5.33 -15.54 -2.12
C LYS A 304 -6.06 -16.78 -2.63
N ALA A 305 -5.83 -17.11 -3.89
CA ALA A 305 -6.41 -18.29 -4.54
C ALA A 305 -7.94 -18.40 -4.37
N LEU A 306 -8.64 -17.28 -4.38
CA LEU A 306 -10.10 -17.22 -4.27
C LEU A 306 -10.77 -17.26 -5.66
N ALA A 307 -12.06 -17.56 -5.69
CA ALA A 307 -12.83 -17.70 -6.94
C ALA A 307 -12.95 -16.39 -7.73
N ARG A 308 -12.89 -15.25 -7.06
CA ARG A 308 -13.11 -13.93 -7.69
C ARG A 308 -12.09 -12.91 -7.18
N LYS A 309 -11.61 -12.06 -8.09
CA LYS A 309 -10.85 -10.86 -7.72
C LYS A 309 -11.86 -9.80 -7.25
N ARG A 310 -11.72 -9.37 -5.97
CA ARG A 310 -12.50 -8.27 -5.40
C ARG A 310 -11.57 -7.40 -4.57
N LYS A 311 -11.25 -6.21 -5.08
CA LYS A 311 -10.53 -5.19 -4.33
C LYS A 311 -11.42 -3.97 -4.26
N LEU A 312 -12.19 -3.85 -3.19
CA LEU A 312 -13.24 -2.85 -3.10
C LEU A 312 -13.61 -2.52 -1.65
N VAL A 313 -14.21 -1.35 -1.47
CA VAL A 313 -14.89 -0.94 -0.25
C VAL A 313 -16.38 -0.99 -0.49
N VAL A 314 -17.11 -1.64 0.40
CA VAL A 314 -18.57 -1.73 0.36
C VAL A 314 -19.16 -1.04 1.60
N LEU A 315 -20.05 -0.10 1.39
CA LEU A 315 -20.89 0.46 2.44
C LEU A 315 -22.30 -0.15 2.30
N LEU A 316 -22.68 -0.92 3.31
CA LEU A 316 -24.04 -1.46 3.43
C LEU A 316 -24.87 -0.47 4.25
N LEU A 317 -25.72 0.28 3.55
CA LEU A 317 -26.56 1.27 4.17
C LEU A 317 -27.88 0.62 4.65
N GLN A 318 -28.51 1.29 5.59
CA GLN A 318 -29.87 0.92 6.02
C GLN A 318 -30.81 0.85 4.82
N ASN A 319 -31.82 -0.02 4.93
CA ASN A 319 -32.86 -0.21 3.90
C ASN A 319 -32.39 -0.88 2.59
N GLY A 320 -31.32 -1.67 2.61
CA GLY A 320 -30.89 -2.47 1.46
C GLY A 320 -30.24 -1.69 0.34
N VAL A 321 -29.67 -0.54 0.66
CA VAL A 321 -28.82 0.22 -0.25
C VAL A 321 -27.37 -0.19 -0.03
N GLU A 322 -26.65 -0.47 -1.11
CA GLU A 322 -25.24 -0.85 -1.10
C GLU A 322 -24.44 0.08 -2.03
N LEU A 323 -23.36 0.64 -1.51
CA LEU A 323 -22.42 1.43 -2.27
C LEU A 323 -21.10 0.68 -2.34
N GLU A 324 -20.74 0.20 -3.53
CA GLU A 324 -19.43 -0.40 -3.81
C GLU A 324 -18.51 0.64 -4.45
N ILE A 325 -17.26 0.66 -4.02
CA ILE A 325 -16.18 1.49 -4.56
C ILE A 325 -15.04 0.57 -4.91
N GLY A 326 -14.82 0.34 -6.20
CA GLY A 326 -13.69 -0.45 -6.71
C GLY A 326 -12.36 0.23 -6.38
N ILE A 327 -11.37 -0.54 -5.95
CA ILE A 327 -10.03 -0.04 -5.59
C ILE A 327 -9.01 -0.38 -6.67
N ASP A 328 -9.01 -1.62 -7.17
CA ASP A 328 -8.11 -2.10 -8.22
C ASP A 328 -8.86 -3.05 -9.14
N GLY A 329 -9.54 -2.49 -10.13
CA GLY A 329 -10.33 -3.10 -11.19
C GLY A 329 -11.46 -4.08 -10.78
N PRO A 330 -12.63 -3.92 -11.32
CA PRO A 330 -13.06 -2.76 -12.11
C PRO A 330 -13.21 -1.50 -11.23
N GLU A 331 -12.79 -0.38 -11.76
CA GLU A 331 -12.69 0.89 -11.02
C GLU A 331 -14.01 1.67 -11.03
N ASP A 332 -15.12 0.99 -10.83
CA ASP A 332 -16.44 1.58 -10.86
C ASP A 332 -16.93 1.92 -9.45
N ILE A 333 -17.71 2.98 -9.35
CA ILE A 333 -18.60 3.21 -8.22
C ILE A 333 -19.95 2.63 -8.58
N VAL A 334 -20.43 1.68 -7.80
CA VAL A 334 -21.70 0.99 -8.04
C VAL A 334 -22.64 1.23 -6.88
N LEU A 335 -23.77 1.83 -7.15
CA LEU A 335 -24.88 1.96 -6.20
C LEU A 335 -25.93 0.90 -6.52
N ARG A 336 -26.19 -0.01 -5.56
CA ARG A 336 -27.28 -0.98 -5.64
C ARG A 336 -28.37 -0.61 -4.67
N VAL A 337 -29.60 -0.65 -5.14
CA VAL A 337 -30.78 -0.44 -4.32
C VAL A 337 -31.68 -1.66 -4.47
N ALA A 338 -31.84 -2.42 -3.40
CA ALA A 338 -32.76 -3.57 -3.40
C ALA A 338 -34.21 -3.08 -3.52
N ALA A 339 -34.94 -3.60 -4.49
CA ALA A 339 -36.38 -3.36 -4.59
C ALA A 339 -37.18 -4.39 -3.77
N ALA A 340 -38.32 -3.98 -3.25
CA ALA A 340 -39.21 -4.87 -2.52
C ALA A 340 -39.71 -6.08 -3.35
N THR A 341 -39.58 -5.99 -4.69
CA THR A 341 -39.96 -7.05 -5.64
C THR A 341 -38.87 -8.11 -5.86
N GLY A 342 -37.68 -7.94 -5.24
CA GLY A 342 -36.54 -8.84 -5.42
C GLY A 342 -35.58 -8.43 -6.54
N ASP A 343 -35.95 -7.46 -7.39
CA ASP A 343 -35.05 -6.85 -8.37
C ASP A 343 -34.16 -5.81 -7.69
N ALA A 344 -32.94 -5.62 -8.18
CA ALA A 344 -32.05 -4.55 -7.72
C ALA A 344 -31.87 -3.51 -8.83
N LEU A 345 -32.01 -2.24 -8.49
CA LEU A 345 -31.56 -1.16 -9.34
C LEU A 345 -30.04 -1.02 -9.14
N GLU A 346 -29.29 -1.11 -10.23
CA GLU A 346 -27.86 -0.91 -10.23
C GLU A 346 -27.51 0.33 -11.07
N LEU A 347 -26.85 1.29 -10.44
CA LEU A 347 -26.32 2.47 -11.09
C LEU A 347 -24.79 2.40 -11.04
N ARG A 348 -24.15 2.45 -12.21
CA ARG A 348 -22.68 2.45 -12.34
C ARG A 348 -22.19 3.82 -12.79
N ALA A 349 -21.22 4.35 -12.09
CA ALA A 349 -20.48 5.52 -12.51
C ALA A 349 -19.04 5.09 -12.83
N PRO A 350 -18.64 5.08 -14.13
CA PRO A 350 -17.24 4.85 -14.46
C PRO A 350 -16.41 5.98 -13.89
N ALA A 351 -15.29 5.61 -13.33
CA ALA A 351 -14.34 6.58 -12.84
C ALA A 351 -13.57 7.19 -14.02
N PRO A 352 -13.60 8.54 -14.26
CA PRO A 352 -12.69 9.17 -15.22
C PRO A 352 -11.25 8.92 -14.78
N SER A 353 -10.33 8.54 -15.68
CA SER A 353 -8.93 8.27 -15.37
C SER A 353 -8.03 9.28 -16.07
N ASP A 354 -6.99 9.75 -15.38
CA ASP A 354 -5.91 10.51 -16.03
C ASP A 354 -4.90 9.60 -16.72
N GLY A 355 -5.06 8.26 -16.55
CA GLY A 355 -4.23 7.25 -17.19
C GLY A 355 -2.86 7.05 -16.53
N LEU A 356 -2.58 7.74 -15.43
CA LEU A 356 -1.32 7.59 -14.73
C LEU A 356 -1.35 6.38 -13.76
N PRO A 357 -0.30 5.57 -13.70
CA PRO A 357 -0.21 4.49 -12.72
C PRO A 357 -0.06 5.02 -11.29
N ALA A 358 -0.45 4.23 -10.30
CA ALA A 358 -0.41 4.61 -8.87
C ALA A 358 0.95 5.17 -8.44
N TYR A 359 2.04 4.56 -8.87
CA TYR A 359 3.39 5.03 -8.55
C TYR A 359 3.72 6.39 -9.20
N ALA A 360 3.08 6.78 -10.30
CA ALA A 360 3.25 8.11 -10.87
C ALA A 360 2.65 9.17 -9.93
N HIS A 361 1.47 8.94 -9.37
CA HIS A 361 0.88 9.83 -8.36
C HIS A 361 1.74 9.93 -7.10
N VAL A 362 2.26 8.81 -6.61
CA VAL A 362 3.19 8.79 -5.46
C VAL A 362 4.45 9.60 -5.76
N LEU A 363 5.06 9.39 -6.94
CA LEU A 363 6.26 10.13 -7.33
C LEU A 363 5.98 11.63 -7.47
N LEU A 364 4.81 12.02 -8.01
CA LEU A 364 4.41 13.43 -8.06
C LEU A 364 4.32 14.05 -6.66
N ASP A 365 3.69 13.35 -5.71
CA ASP A 365 3.56 13.80 -4.31
C ASP A 365 4.95 13.95 -3.66
N VAL A 366 5.83 12.96 -3.86
CA VAL A 366 7.23 13.01 -3.40
C VAL A 366 7.97 14.21 -3.98
N LEU A 367 7.93 14.39 -5.30
CA LEU A 367 8.66 15.44 -6.00
C LEU A 367 8.09 16.84 -5.73
N ALA A 368 6.79 16.95 -5.51
CA ALA A 368 6.14 18.20 -5.13
C ALA A 368 6.48 18.66 -3.71
N GLY A 369 7.06 17.81 -2.88
CA GLY A 369 7.31 18.12 -1.47
C GLY A 369 6.06 18.02 -0.59
N THR A 370 4.99 17.36 -1.08
CA THR A 370 3.75 17.11 -0.32
C THR A 370 3.77 15.73 0.34
N ASN A 371 2.81 15.45 1.21
CA ASN A 371 2.70 14.17 1.93
C ASN A 371 1.27 13.61 1.86
N GLU A 372 0.48 14.03 0.87
CA GLU A 372 -0.94 13.66 0.80
C GLU A 372 -1.13 12.16 0.57
N LEU A 373 -0.20 11.53 -0.16
CA LEU A 373 -0.23 10.11 -0.51
C LEU A 373 0.75 9.27 0.33
N SER A 374 1.28 9.83 1.42
CA SER A 374 2.17 9.10 2.32
C SER A 374 1.43 8.46 3.49
N VAL A 375 2.11 7.55 4.18
CA VAL A 375 1.71 7.04 5.48
C VAL A 375 2.45 7.84 6.56
N GLY A 376 1.70 8.46 7.47
CA GLY A 376 2.26 9.19 8.59
C GLY A 376 3.11 8.29 9.50
N ALA A 377 4.12 8.85 10.16
CA ALA A 377 4.99 8.07 11.05
C ALA A 377 4.19 7.34 12.14
N GLU A 378 3.33 8.08 12.84
CA GLU A 378 2.48 7.51 13.90
C GLU A 378 1.38 6.61 13.34
N GLU A 379 0.91 6.84 12.11
CA GLU A 379 -0.04 5.92 11.44
C GLU A 379 0.58 4.54 11.25
N ALA A 380 1.86 4.47 10.79
CA ALA A 380 2.57 3.20 10.63
C ALA A 380 2.70 2.43 11.95
N GLU A 381 3.02 3.14 13.05
CA GLU A 381 3.07 2.54 14.38
C GLU A 381 1.70 2.07 14.87
N ARG A 382 0.67 2.92 14.72
CA ARG A 382 -0.70 2.59 15.16
C ARG A 382 -1.33 1.45 14.38
N ALA A 383 -1.00 1.31 13.09
CA ALA A 383 -1.44 0.17 12.30
C ALA A 383 -0.99 -1.17 12.91
N TRP A 384 0.23 -1.26 13.44
CA TRP A 384 0.70 -2.44 14.19
C TRP A 384 -0.07 -2.64 15.49
N CYS A 385 -0.37 -1.58 16.24
CA CYS A 385 -1.18 -1.67 17.46
C CYS A 385 -2.59 -2.21 17.19
N VAL A 386 -3.20 -1.87 16.05
CA VAL A 386 -4.54 -2.35 15.69
C VAL A 386 -4.55 -3.87 15.51
N VAL A 387 -3.54 -4.42 14.82
CA VAL A 387 -3.50 -5.86 14.50
C VAL A 387 -2.83 -6.71 15.58
N ALA A 388 -2.10 -6.10 16.52
CA ALA A 388 -1.37 -6.82 17.56
C ALA A 388 -2.21 -7.84 18.36
N PRO A 389 -3.47 -7.54 18.76
CA PRO A 389 -4.31 -8.52 19.46
C PRO A 389 -4.62 -9.76 18.61
N VAL A 390 -4.79 -9.59 17.29
CA VAL A 390 -5.04 -10.69 16.35
C VAL A 390 -3.79 -11.57 16.23
N LEU A 391 -2.63 -10.94 16.00
CA LEU A 391 -1.36 -11.66 15.91
C LEU A 391 -1.06 -12.44 17.18
N ALA A 392 -1.24 -11.81 18.35
CA ALA A 392 -1.03 -12.48 19.63
C ALA A 392 -1.95 -13.69 19.84
N ALA A 393 -3.23 -13.59 19.43
CA ALA A 393 -4.17 -14.70 19.50
C ALA A 393 -3.78 -15.85 18.55
N TRP A 394 -3.27 -15.52 17.37
CA TRP A 394 -2.82 -16.52 16.40
C TRP A 394 -1.52 -17.21 16.82
N GLU A 395 -0.57 -16.48 17.37
CA GLU A 395 0.68 -17.00 17.93
C GLU A 395 0.42 -17.92 19.15
N ALA A 396 -0.54 -17.54 20.00
CA ALA A 396 -0.95 -18.35 21.13
C ALA A 396 -1.74 -19.62 20.73
N GLY A 397 -2.03 -19.84 19.44
CA GLY A 397 -2.78 -20.97 18.93
C GLY A 397 -4.25 -21.01 19.37
N THR A 398 -4.81 -19.88 19.84
CA THR A 398 -6.20 -19.81 20.30
C THR A 398 -7.20 -19.71 19.15
N VAL A 399 -6.73 -19.39 17.94
CA VAL A 399 -7.52 -19.35 16.71
C VAL A 399 -7.07 -20.50 15.80
N PRO A 400 -7.96 -21.42 15.41
CA PRO A 400 -7.60 -22.52 14.54
C PRO A 400 -7.18 -22.01 13.15
N MET A 401 -6.32 -22.76 12.47
CA MET A 401 -6.08 -22.58 11.04
C MET A 401 -7.19 -23.32 10.29
N GLU A 402 -8.07 -22.57 9.64
CA GLU A 402 -9.09 -23.12 8.75
C GLU A 402 -8.48 -23.44 7.36
N GLU A 403 -9.22 -24.16 6.52
CA GLU A 403 -8.80 -24.50 5.18
C GLU A 403 -9.90 -24.17 4.17
N TYR A 404 -9.51 -23.86 2.95
CA TYR A 404 -10.42 -23.67 1.82
C TYR A 404 -9.78 -24.17 0.52
N ALA A 405 -10.55 -24.78 -0.36
CA ALA A 405 -10.03 -25.21 -1.65
C ALA A 405 -9.62 -24.00 -2.51
N ALA A 406 -8.46 -24.04 -3.16
CA ALA A 406 -8.06 -23.02 -4.12
C ALA A 406 -9.12 -22.88 -5.22
N GLY A 407 -9.48 -21.65 -5.57
CA GLY A 407 -10.56 -21.32 -6.49
C GLY A 407 -11.97 -21.34 -5.88
N SER A 408 -12.09 -21.57 -4.57
CA SER A 408 -13.37 -21.46 -3.86
C SER A 408 -13.67 -20.03 -3.38
N ALA A 409 -14.82 -19.83 -2.73
CA ALA A 409 -15.19 -18.55 -2.15
C ALA A 409 -14.45 -18.20 -0.85
N GLY A 410 -13.54 -19.05 -0.37
CA GLY A 410 -12.85 -18.93 0.90
C GLY A 410 -13.39 -19.89 1.97
N PRO A 411 -12.96 -19.78 3.23
CA PRO A 411 -13.42 -20.64 4.31
C PRO A 411 -14.91 -20.44 4.58
N SER A 412 -15.60 -21.54 4.87
CA SER A 412 -17.06 -21.62 5.09
C SER A 412 -17.52 -21.05 6.44
#